data_6ca2553be8a59e0bad2769b8bc1cdc19
#
_entry.id   6ca2553be8a59e0bad2769b8bc1cdc19
#
_cell.length_a   1.000
_cell.length_b   1.000
_cell.length_c   1.000
_cell.angle_alpha   90.00
_cell.angle_beta   90.00
_cell.angle_gamma   90.00
#
_symmetry.space_group_name_H-M   'P 1'
#
loop_
_entity.id
_entity.type
_entity.pdbx_description
1 polymer ?
#
loop_
_entity_poly.entity_id
_entity_poly.type
_entity_poly.pdbx_seq_one_letter_code
_entity_poly.pdbx_strand_id
1 'polypeptide(L)'
;QFYHCFSCGAHGSAIGFVMEHQGLSFPEAVQFLADRVGMTVPKVRGQEDNPEVRAERKKKQQTLEETTAAAADFYAQQLKFNPAAKAYLDKRGLSAEVIAHYGLGYAPDGWQPLAQVFQPYPNTALVDTGMVIDNEGKHYDRFRHRIMFPIRNPRGQVIGFGGRVLDDSKPKYLNSPDTPLFDKGKNLYG
;
A
#
# COMPACT_ATOMS: atom_id res chain seq x y z
N GLN A 1 -1.09 -9.81 30.68
CA GLN A 1 -0.10 -8.72 30.70
C GLN A 1 -0.48 -7.72 29.62
N PHE A 2 -0.53 -6.45 29.98
CA PHE A 2 -0.80 -5.34 29.06
C PHE A 2 0.18 -4.20 29.35
N TYR A 3 0.41 -3.34 28.36
CA TYR A 3 1.17 -2.10 28.50
C TYR A 3 0.24 -0.90 28.35
N HIS A 4 0.62 0.21 28.95
CA HIS A 4 -0.04 1.50 28.79
C HIS A 4 1.01 2.62 28.82
N CYS A 5 1.02 3.46 27.79
CA CYS A 5 1.88 4.63 27.75
C CYS A 5 1.14 5.85 28.30
N PHE A 6 1.59 6.40 29.43
CA PHE A 6 0.96 7.56 30.06
C PHE A 6 1.21 8.88 29.30
N SER A 7 2.14 8.89 28.34
CA SER A 7 2.42 10.07 27.53
C SER A 7 1.49 10.19 26.31
N CYS A 8 1.30 9.11 25.54
CA CYS A 8 0.52 9.13 24.31
C CYS A 8 -0.78 8.33 24.37
N GLY A 9 -1.07 7.66 25.51
CA GLY A 9 -2.28 6.85 25.70
C GLY A 9 -2.26 5.49 24.99
N ALA A 10 -1.19 5.15 24.26
CA ALA A 10 -1.09 3.84 23.60
C ALA A 10 -1.11 2.71 24.64
N HIS A 11 -1.94 1.70 24.40
CA HIS A 11 -2.09 0.56 25.29
C HIS A 11 -2.43 -0.70 24.51
N GLY A 12 -2.09 -1.87 25.07
CA GLY A 12 -2.39 -3.14 24.42
C GLY A 12 -1.76 -4.34 25.12
N SER A 13 -1.96 -5.51 24.54
CA SER A 13 -1.30 -6.74 24.97
C SER A 13 0.10 -6.86 24.37
N ALA A 14 0.94 -7.76 24.92
CA ALA A 14 2.24 -8.09 24.35
C ALA A 14 2.14 -8.55 22.88
N ILE A 15 1.10 -9.32 22.54
CA ILE A 15 0.86 -9.76 21.17
C ILE A 15 0.50 -8.57 20.28
N GLY A 16 -0.40 -7.68 20.73
CA GLY A 16 -0.77 -6.47 20.00
C GLY A 16 0.43 -5.56 19.75
N PHE A 17 1.30 -5.38 20.75
CA PHE A 17 2.53 -4.62 20.59
C PHE A 17 3.44 -5.21 19.49
N VAL A 18 3.65 -6.53 19.50
CA VAL A 18 4.49 -7.18 18.48
C VAL A 18 3.86 -7.08 17.09
N MET A 19 2.54 -7.22 16.98
CA MET A 19 1.82 -7.03 15.72
C MET A 19 2.06 -5.63 15.14
N GLU A 20 1.90 -4.60 15.95
CA GLU A 20 2.05 -3.21 15.51
C GLU A 20 3.51 -2.84 15.25
N HIS A 21 4.42 -3.21 16.17
CA HIS A 21 5.83 -2.83 16.09
C HIS A 21 6.60 -3.59 15.01
N GLN A 22 6.27 -4.86 14.76
CA GLN A 22 6.95 -5.71 13.77
C GLN A 22 6.16 -5.87 12.47
N GLY A 23 4.95 -5.31 12.38
CA GLY A 23 4.08 -5.47 11.23
C GLY A 23 3.67 -6.93 10.99
N LEU A 24 3.49 -7.72 12.06
CA LEU A 24 3.14 -9.13 11.99
C LEU A 24 1.63 -9.33 12.10
N SER A 25 1.10 -10.34 11.42
CA SER A 25 -0.24 -10.83 11.69
C SER A 25 -0.33 -11.51 13.06
N PHE A 26 -1.55 -11.67 13.60
CA PHE A 26 -1.74 -12.32 14.89
C PHE A 26 -1.05 -13.69 14.99
N PRO A 27 -1.20 -14.62 14.02
CA PRO A 27 -0.49 -15.90 14.08
C PRO A 27 1.03 -15.78 14.07
N GLU A 28 1.56 -14.84 13.25
CA GLU A 28 3.01 -14.58 13.19
C GLU A 28 3.54 -13.99 14.49
N ALA A 29 2.79 -13.06 15.11
CA ALA A 29 3.18 -12.47 16.39
C ALA A 29 3.14 -13.50 17.53
N VAL A 30 2.14 -14.40 17.54
CA VAL A 30 2.06 -15.50 18.50
C VAL A 30 3.23 -16.46 18.32
N GLN A 31 3.56 -16.84 17.07
CA GLN A 31 4.71 -17.69 16.78
C GLN A 31 6.03 -17.01 17.18
N PHE A 32 6.22 -15.75 16.84
CA PHE A 32 7.41 -14.97 17.21
C PHE A 32 7.65 -14.92 18.73
N LEU A 33 6.57 -14.71 19.50
CA LEU A 33 6.66 -14.71 20.97
C LEU A 33 6.91 -16.09 21.54
N ALA A 34 6.26 -17.12 20.98
CA ALA A 34 6.43 -18.51 21.40
C ALA A 34 7.88 -18.99 21.18
N ASP A 35 8.47 -18.69 20.03
CA ASP A 35 9.86 -19.04 19.70
C ASP A 35 10.84 -18.41 20.69
N ARG A 36 10.60 -17.18 21.14
CA ARG A 36 11.44 -16.48 22.12
C ARG A 36 11.42 -17.10 23.51
N VAL A 37 10.33 -17.74 23.88
CA VAL A 37 10.18 -18.39 25.20
C VAL A 37 10.27 -19.92 25.12
N GLY A 38 10.65 -20.46 23.95
CA GLY A 38 10.80 -21.90 23.73
C GLY A 38 9.48 -22.68 23.79
N MET A 39 8.34 -22.00 23.53
CA MET A 39 7.02 -22.62 23.51
C MET A 39 6.63 -23.05 22.10
N THR A 40 5.99 -24.20 21.99
CA THR A 40 5.41 -24.67 20.73
C THR A 40 3.95 -24.22 20.64
N VAL A 41 3.59 -23.48 19.60
CA VAL A 41 2.20 -23.08 19.35
C VAL A 41 1.43 -24.28 18.82
N PRO A 42 0.35 -24.74 19.50
CA PRO A 42 -0.49 -25.80 18.99
C PRO A 42 -1.13 -25.38 17.67
N LYS A 43 -0.93 -26.18 16.62
CA LYS A 43 -1.65 -25.96 15.36
C LYS A 43 -3.09 -26.42 15.53
N VAL A 44 -4.03 -25.47 15.59
CA VAL A 44 -5.46 -25.79 15.52
C VAL A 44 -5.74 -26.26 14.08
N ARG A 45 -6.13 -27.51 13.92
CA ARG A 45 -6.60 -28.06 12.64
C ARG A 45 -7.94 -27.41 12.29
N GLY A 46 -7.91 -26.30 11.58
CA GLY A 46 -9.05 -25.66 10.94
C GLY A 46 -9.01 -25.89 9.43
N GLN A 47 -10.09 -25.66 8.76
CA GLN A 47 -10.29 -25.81 7.31
C GLN A 47 -9.32 -25.01 6.42
N GLU A 48 -8.38 -24.25 7.01
CA GLU A 48 -7.38 -23.41 6.30
C GLU A 48 -6.02 -24.10 6.09
N ASP A 49 -5.88 -25.36 6.51
CA ASP A 49 -4.60 -26.09 6.46
C ASP A 49 -4.34 -26.86 5.15
N ASN A 50 -5.07 -26.54 4.08
CA ASN A 50 -4.67 -27.04 2.76
C ASN A 50 -3.41 -26.27 2.30
N PRO A 51 -2.23 -26.93 2.19
CA PRO A 51 -0.98 -26.30 1.75
C PRO A 51 -1.10 -25.60 0.39
N GLU A 52 -1.95 -26.10 -0.48
CA GLU A 52 -2.21 -25.54 -1.82
C GLU A 52 -2.95 -24.20 -1.70
N VAL A 53 -4.02 -24.13 -0.91
CA VAL A 53 -4.77 -22.88 -0.67
C VAL A 53 -3.89 -21.81 -0.03
N ARG A 54 -3.02 -22.20 0.91
CA ARG A 54 -2.05 -21.28 1.53
C ARG A 54 -1.03 -20.79 0.52
N ALA A 55 -0.53 -21.66 -0.34
CA ALA A 55 0.40 -21.29 -1.40
C ALA A 55 -0.24 -20.35 -2.42
N GLU A 56 -1.48 -20.59 -2.82
CA GLU A 56 -2.24 -19.72 -3.72
C GLU A 56 -2.48 -18.34 -3.11
N ARG A 57 -2.92 -18.27 -1.86
CA ARG A 57 -3.09 -16.99 -1.13
C ARG A 57 -1.79 -16.20 -1.06
N LYS A 58 -0.69 -16.86 -0.73
CA LYS A 58 0.63 -16.24 -0.67
C LYS A 58 1.07 -15.73 -2.04
N LYS A 59 0.86 -16.52 -3.09
CA LYS A 59 1.18 -16.13 -4.47
C LYS A 59 0.33 -14.94 -4.90
N LYS A 60 -0.98 -14.96 -4.62
CA LYS A 60 -1.87 -13.82 -4.92
C LYS A 60 -1.41 -12.56 -4.19
N GLN A 61 -1.13 -12.63 -2.90
CA GLN A 61 -0.64 -11.48 -2.13
C GLN A 61 0.66 -10.93 -2.70
N GLN A 62 1.63 -11.78 -3.02
CA GLN A 62 2.89 -11.38 -3.64
C GLN A 62 2.65 -10.65 -4.98
N THR A 63 1.76 -11.18 -5.83
CA THR A 63 1.41 -10.52 -7.09
C THR A 63 0.82 -9.13 -6.88
N LEU A 64 -0.03 -8.94 -5.87
CA LEU A 64 -0.60 -7.63 -5.55
C LEU A 64 0.47 -6.65 -5.05
N GLU A 65 1.39 -7.11 -4.18
CA GLU A 65 2.51 -6.31 -3.67
C GLU A 65 3.47 -5.89 -4.80
N GLU A 66 3.79 -6.80 -5.72
CA GLU A 66 4.60 -6.50 -6.91
C GLU A 66 3.91 -5.48 -7.83
N THR A 67 2.58 -5.58 -7.98
CA THR A 67 1.79 -4.65 -8.79
C THR A 67 1.82 -3.24 -8.20
N THR A 68 1.61 -3.08 -6.90
CA THR A 68 1.65 -1.76 -6.26
C THR A 68 3.07 -1.16 -6.28
N ALA A 69 4.11 -1.98 -6.11
CA ALA A 69 5.50 -1.55 -6.20
C ALA A 69 5.83 -1.06 -7.62
N ALA A 70 5.48 -1.82 -8.66
CA ALA A 70 5.70 -1.43 -10.05
C ALA A 70 4.94 -0.15 -10.43
N ALA A 71 3.72 0.04 -9.91
CA ALA A 71 2.98 1.28 -10.09
C ALA A 71 3.65 2.47 -9.39
N ALA A 72 4.21 2.28 -8.18
CA ALA A 72 4.95 3.32 -7.47
C ALA A 72 6.20 3.74 -8.26
N ASP A 73 6.96 2.78 -8.78
CA ASP A 73 8.13 3.03 -9.62
C ASP A 73 7.76 3.79 -10.89
N PHE A 74 6.68 3.40 -11.55
CA PHE A 74 6.16 4.11 -12.71
C PHE A 74 5.84 5.57 -12.37
N TYR A 75 5.09 5.84 -11.32
CA TYR A 75 4.75 7.20 -10.93
C TYR A 75 5.98 8.03 -10.53
N ALA A 76 6.95 7.43 -9.84
CA ALA A 76 8.22 8.08 -9.51
C ALA A 76 9.01 8.46 -10.77
N GLN A 77 9.02 7.60 -11.79
CA GLN A 77 9.63 7.90 -13.08
C GLN A 77 8.89 9.04 -13.79
N GLN A 78 7.54 8.99 -13.84
CA GLN A 78 6.74 10.04 -14.48
C GLN A 78 6.96 11.42 -13.85
N LEU A 79 7.16 11.48 -12.53
CA LEU A 79 7.50 12.73 -11.83
C LEU A 79 8.83 13.32 -12.33
N LYS A 80 9.84 12.48 -12.61
CA LYS A 80 11.14 12.95 -13.10
C LYS A 80 11.04 13.67 -14.44
N PHE A 81 10.05 13.32 -15.26
CA PHE A 81 9.87 13.88 -16.60
C PHE A 81 8.76 14.94 -16.69
N ASN A 82 8.08 15.27 -15.57
CA ASN A 82 7.01 16.26 -15.57
C ASN A 82 7.43 17.56 -14.87
N PRO A 83 7.77 18.63 -15.61
CA PRO A 83 8.20 19.90 -15.04
C PRO A 83 7.12 20.58 -14.19
N ALA A 84 5.85 20.47 -14.59
CA ALA A 84 4.75 21.10 -13.85
C ALA A 84 4.53 20.44 -12.49
N ALA A 85 4.61 19.10 -12.41
CA ALA A 85 4.54 18.39 -11.15
C ALA A 85 5.72 18.73 -10.23
N LYS A 86 6.95 18.85 -10.77
CA LYS A 86 8.11 19.29 -10.01
C LYS A 86 7.93 20.71 -9.46
N ALA A 87 7.57 21.66 -10.31
CA ALA A 87 7.36 23.05 -9.90
C ALA A 87 6.24 23.17 -8.84
N TYR A 88 5.21 22.31 -8.93
CA TYR A 88 4.18 22.23 -7.91
C TYR A 88 4.74 21.78 -6.54
N LEU A 89 5.59 20.74 -6.52
CA LEU A 89 6.22 20.25 -5.28
C LEU A 89 7.22 21.27 -4.72
N ASP A 90 8.01 21.92 -5.55
CA ASP A 90 8.94 22.98 -5.17
C ASP A 90 8.20 24.16 -4.53
N LYS A 91 7.08 24.59 -5.14
CA LYS A 91 6.22 25.65 -4.57
C LYS A 91 5.63 25.25 -3.20
N ARG A 92 5.54 23.95 -2.91
CA ARG A 92 5.10 23.41 -1.62
C ARG A 92 6.23 23.23 -0.62
N GLY A 93 7.46 23.58 -0.99
CA GLY A 93 8.63 23.47 -0.12
C GLY A 93 9.15 22.04 0.06
N LEU A 94 8.81 21.12 -0.84
CA LEU A 94 9.27 19.74 -0.78
C LEU A 94 10.62 19.61 -1.49
N SER A 95 11.67 19.31 -0.72
CA SER A 95 13.01 19.11 -1.30
C SER A 95 13.10 17.78 -2.08
N ALA A 96 14.13 17.68 -2.93
CA ALA A 96 14.39 16.45 -3.68
C ALA A 96 14.63 15.23 -2.77
N GLU A 97 15.26 15.45 -1.60
CA GLU A 97 15.49 14.40 -0.61
C GLU A 97 14.15 13.90 -0.03
N VAL A 98 13.24 14.82 0.31
CA VAL A 98 11.91 14.47 0.83
C VAL A 98 11.11 13.71 -0.24
N ILE A 99 11.12 14.18 -1.48
CA ILE A 99 10.45 13.52 -2.61
C ILE A 99 10.98 12.09 -2.78
N ALA A 100 12.30 11.92 -2.74
CA ALA A 100 12.93 10.60 -2.88
C ALA A 100 12.66 9.71 -1.66
N HIS A 101 12.76 10.24 -0.45
CA HIS A 101 12.56 9.50 0.80
C HIS A 101 11.16 8.91 0.89
N TYR A 102 10.14 9.71 0.59
CA TYR A 102 8.74 9.25 0.60
C TYR A 102 8.32 8.56 -0.70
N GLY A 103 9.17 8.54 -1.72
CA GLY A 103 8.87 7.93 -3.01
C GLY A 103 7.71 8.60 -3.74
N LEU A 104 7.62 9.95 -3.66
CA LEU A 104 6.56 10.68 -4.32
C LEU A 104 6.62 10.48 -5.84
N GLY A 105 5.46 10.47 -6.48
CA GLY A 105 5.32 10.27 -7.90
C GLY A 105 4.31 11.21 -8.54
N TYR A 106 4.11 11.00 -9.83
CA TYR A 106 3.10 11.70 -10.61
C TYR A 106 2.32 10.70 -11.46
N ALA A 107 1.01 10.67 -11.31
CA ALA A 107 0.11 9.97 -12.21
C ALA A 107 -0.17 10.86 -13.43
N PRO A 108 0.24 10.46 -14.63
CA PRO A 108 0.02 11.25 -15.84
C PRO A 108 -1.45 11.51 -16.12
N ASP A 109 -1.73 12.55 -16.87
CA ASP A 109 -3.04 12.73 -17.47
C ASP A 109 -3.28 11.68 -18.55
N GLY A 110 -4.52 11.20 -18.63
CA GLY A 110 -4.90 10.16 -19.58
C GLY A 110 -5.74 9.05 -18.92
N TRP A 111 -6.37 8.25 -19.75
CA TRP A 111 -7.29 7.19 -19.27
C TRP A 111 -6.56 5.92 -18.81
N GLN A 112 -5.43 5.56 -19.46
CA GLN A 112 -4.75 4.28 -19.26
C GLN A 112 -3.21 4.40 -19.25
N PRO A 113 -2.59 5.38 -18.56
CA PRO A 113 -1.13 5.49 -18.48
C PRO A 113 -0.44 4.22 -17.97
N LEU A 114 -1.06 3.49 -17.03
CA LEU A 114 -0.50 2.24 -16.50
C LEU A 114 -0.37 1.13 -17.54
N ALA A 115 -1.07 1.21 -18.69
CA ALA A 115 -0.89 0.29 -19.79
C ALA A 115 0.53 0.30 -20.37
N GLN A 116 1.34 1.33 -20.09
CA GLN A 116 2.75 1.38 -20.51
C GLN A 116 3.63 0.38 -19.74
N VAL A 117 3.22 0.00 -18.54
CA VAL A 117 4.00 -0.87 -17.64
C VAL A 117 3.35 -2.25 -17.50
N PHE A 118 2.02 -2.31 -17.56
CA PHE A 118 1.29 -3.54 -17.33
C PHE A 118 0.72 -4.10 -18.63
N GLN A 119 1.18 -5.29 -18.99
CA GLN A 119 0.66 -6.05 -20.12
C GLN A 119 0.32 -7.48 -19.67
N PRO A 120 -0.91 -7.95 -19.88
CA PRO A 120 -2.06 -7.26 -20.47
C PRO A 120 -2.62 -6.15 -19.58
N TYR A 121 -3.28 -5.16 -20.19
CA TYR A 121 -4.01 -4.12 -19.49
C TYR A 121 -5.50 -4.18 -19.86
N PRO A 122 -6.44 -4.14 -18.87
CA PRO A 122 -6.12 -4.33 -17.46
C PRO A 122 -5.79 -5.78 -17.14
N ASN A 123 -5.13 -6.00 -16.03
CA ASN A 123 -5.06 -7.33 -15.41
C ASN A 123 -5.81 -7.34 -14.07
N THR A 124 -6.11 -8.53 -13.56
CA THR A 124 -6.87 -8.69 -12.30
C THR A 124 -6.19 -8.01 -11.11
N ALA A 125 -4.85 -8.03 -11.05
CA ALA A 125 -4.12 -7.44 -9.94
C ALA A 125 -4.24 -5.91 -9.91
N LEU A 126 -4.31 -5.23 -11.06
CA LEU A 126 -4.57 -3.78 -11.14
C LEU A 126 -5.96 -3.41 -10.61
N VAL A 127 -6.96 -4.26 -10.87
CA VAL A 127 -8.32 -4.06 -10.35
C VAL A 127 -8.37 -4.38 -8.84
N ASP A 128 -7.80 -5.51 -8.43
CA ASP A 128 -7.76 -5.95 -7.02
C ASP A 128 -6.99 -4.96 -6.13
N THR A 129 -5.96 -4.28 -6.64
CA THR A 129 -5.22 -3.23 -5.91
C THR A 129 -5.87 -1.85 -6.01
N GLY A 130 -7.00 -1.75 -6.73
CA GLY A 130 -7.72 -0.50 -6.91
C GLY A 130 -7.00 0.56 -7.74
N MET A 131 -5.97 0.17 -8.51
CA MET A 131 -5.24 1.06 -9.41
C MET A 131 -6.04 1.36 -10.68
N VAL A 132 -6.85 0.40 -11.10
CA VAL A 132 -7.77 0.51 -12.25
C VAL A 132 -9.20 0.40 -11.75
N ILE A 133 -10.07 1.23 -12.32
CA ILE A 133 -11.53 1.17 -12.14
C ILE A 133 -12.09 0.33 -13.27
N ASP A 134 -12.87 -0.68 -12.92
CA ASP A 134 -13.77 -1.37 -13.83
C ASP A 134 -15.17 -0.78 -13.69
N ASN A 135 -15.67 -0.19 -14.75
CA ASN A 135 -17.01 0.35 -14.81
C ASN A 135 -17.74 -0.23 -16.03
N GLU A 136 -18.52 -1.27 -15.82
CA GLU A 136 -19.30 -1.95 -16.88
C GLU A 136 -18.43 -2.37 -18.08
N GLY A 137 -17.25 -2.93 -17.80
CA GLY A 137 -16.28 -3.36 -18.82
C GLY A 137 -15.42 -2.24 -19.40
N LYS A 138 -15.59 -1.00 -18.96
CA LYS A 138 -14.69 0.11 -19.27
C LYS A 138 -13.63 0.22 -18.18
N HIS A 139 -12.39 0.05 -18.57
CA HIS A 139 -11.26 0.08 -17.65
C HIS A 139 -10.46 1.36 -17.81
N TYR A 140 -10.14 2.01 -16.70
CA TYR A 140 -9.32 3.22 -16.70
C TYR A 140 -8.59 3.39 -15.37
N ASP A 141 -7.44 4.08 -15.43
CA ASP A 141 -6.63 4.35 -14.25
C ASP A 141 -7.40 5.21 -13.23
N ARG A 142 -7.36 4.80 -11.96
CA ARG A 142 -7.98 5.53 -10.86
C ARG A 142 -7.34 6.89 -10.64
N PHE A 143 -6.01 6.94 -10.72
CA PHE A 143 -5.25 8.16 -10.47
C PHE A 143 -4.81 8.77 -11.79
N ARG A 144 -5.22 10.01 -12.02
CA ARG A 144 -4.93 10.77 -13.25
C ARG A 144 -4.66 12.22 -12.88
N HIS A 145 -3.61 12.80 -13.47
CA HIS A 145 -3.19 14.18 -13.23
C HIS A 145 -3.03 14.51 -11.74
N ARG A 146 -2.27 13.64 -11.00
CA ARG A 146 -2.12 13.76 -9.53
C ARG A 146 -0.69 13.55 -9.10
N ILE A 147 -0.28 14.30 -8.07
CA ILE A 147 0.87 13.91 -7.25
C ILE A 147 0.48 12.68 -6.45
N MET A 148 1.34 11.67 -6.47
CA MET A 148 1.12 10.37 -5.85
C MET A 148 1.95 10.22 -4.58
N PHE A 149 1.30 9.74 -3.54
CA PHE A 149 1.87 9.47 -2.22
C PHE A 149 1.71 7.97 -1.95
N PRO A 150 2.78 7.17 -2.07
CA PRO A 150 2.70 5.75 -1.75
C PRO A 150 2.43 5.55 -0.26
N ILE A 151 1.44 4.74 0.06
CA ILE A 151 1.15 4.33 1.44
C ILE A 151 1.87 3.01 1.66
N ARG A 152 2.67 2.94 2.74
CA ARG A 152 3.49 1.77 3.04
C ARG A 152 3.03 1.09 4.32
N ASN A 153 3.17 -0.22 4.36
CA ASN A 153 3.02 -0.98 5.58
C ASN A 153 4.30 -0.88 6.45
N PRO A 154 4.31 -1.38 7.71
CA PRO A 154 5.50 -1.36 8.57
C PRO A 154 6.72 -2.11 8.00
N ARG A 155 6.54 -2.96 6.99
CA ARG A 155 7.62 -3.64 6.25
C ARG A 155 8.19 -2.80 5.11
N GLY A 156 7.66 -1.57 4.89
CA GLY A 156 8.07 -0.68 3.80
C GLY A 156 7.45 -1.00 2.44
N GLN A 157 6.61 -2.02 2.33
CA GLN A 157 5.95 -2.39 1.08
C GLN A 157 4.83 -1.40 0.75
N VAL A 158 4.70 -1.02 -0.51
CA VAL A 158 3.59 -0.16 -0.97
C VAL A 158 2.30 -0.98 -0.99
N ILE A 159 1.29 -0.51 -0.25
CA ILE A 159 -0.01 -1.17 -0.11
C ILE A 159 -1.16 -0.38 -0.72
N GLY A 160 -0.93 0.87 -1.06
CA GLY A 160 -1.92 1.76 -1.66
C GLY A 160 -1.35 3.14 -1.95
N PHE A 161 -2.19 4.08 -2.32
CA PHE A 161 -1.79 5.42 -2.70
C PHE A 161 -2.79 6.46 -2.23
N GLY A 162 -2.27 7.64 -1.89
CA GLY A 162 -3.00 8.89 -1.89
C GLY A 162 -2.64 9.68 -3.14
N GLY A 163 -3.61 10.39 -3.71
CA GLY A 163 -3.39 11.24 -4.88
C GLY A 163 -3.93 12.64 -4.66
N ARG A 164 -3.15 13.68 -4.98
CA ARG A 164 -3.57 15.08 -4.93
C ARG A 164 -3.49 15.72 -6.32
N VAL A 165 -4.55 16.41 -6.76
CA VAL A 165 -4.53 17.17 -8.01
C VAL A 165 -3.53 18.33 -7.94
N LEU A 166 -2.99 18.70 -9.10
CA LEU A 166 -2.10 19.84 -9.25
C LEU A 166 -2.87 21.16 -9.35
N ASP A 167 -4.11 21.08 -9.82
CA ASP A 167 -5.03 22.19 -10.07
C ASP A 167 -6.20 22.20 -9.07
N ASP A 168 -7.30 22.90 -9.41
CA ASP A 168 -8.50 23.00 -8.58
C ASP A 168 -9.58 21.95 -8.94
N SER A 169 -9.22 20.94 -9.72
CA SER A 169 -10.13 19.84 -10.08
C SER A 169 -10.59 19.04 -8.85
N LYS A 170 -11.77 18.46 -8.94
CA LYS A 170 -12.33 17.66 -7.84
C LYS A 170 -12.38 16.18 -8.20
N PRO A 171 -12.23 15.30 -7.21
CA PRO A 171 -11.91 15.56 -5.81
C PRO A 171 -10.43 15.97 -5.65
N LYS A 172 -10.17 16.95 -4.76
CA LYS A 172 -8.82 17.45 -4.50
C LYS A 172 -7.87 16.36 -4.01
N TYR A 173 -8.36 15.47 -3.16
CA TYR A 173 -7.65 14.29 -2.67
C TYR A 173 -8.43 13.03 -3.05
N LEU A 174 -7.71 12.01 -3.44
CA LEU A 174 -8.24 10.69 -3.77
C LEU A 174 -7.32 9.63 -3.17
N ASN A 175 -7.87 8.68 -2.43
CA ASN A 175 -7.12 7.55 -1.88
C ASN A 175 -7.48 6.25 -2.58
N SER A 176 -6.61 5.26 -2.48
CA SER A 176 -6.94 3.87 -2.82
C SER A 176 -8.21 3.46 -2.09
N PRO A 177 -9.07 2.63 -2.70
CA PRO A 177 -10.17 1.98 -1.99
C PRO A 177 -9.61 0.96 -0.99
N ASP A 178 -10.47 0.39 -0.16
CA ASP A 178 -10.11 -0.80 0.59
C ASP A 178 -9.83 -1.96 -0.37
N THR A 179 -8.73 -2.64 -0.15
CA THR A 179 -8.21 -3.72 -1.01
C THR A 179 -7.68 -4.85 -0.14
N PRO A 180 -7.34 -6.00 -0.71
CA PRO A 180 -6.67 -7.07 0.06
C PRO A 180 -5.35 -6.64 0.73
N LEU A 181 -4.69 -5.57 0.24
CA LEU A 181 -3.45 -5.03 0.82
C LEU A 181 -3.68 -3.83 1.74
N PHE A 182 -4.76 -3.06 1.55
CA PHE A 182 -4.95 -1.75 2.18
C PHE A 182 -6.33 -1.61 2.82
N ASP A 183 -6.36 -1.30 4.10
CA ASP A 183 -7.56 -0.97 4.88
C ASP A 183 -7.39 0.47 5.40
N LYS A 184 -8.25 1.38 4.95
CA LYS A 184 -8.21 2.80 5.33
C LYS A 184 -8.34 3.05 6.83
N GLY A 185 -9.03 2.15 7.53
CA GLY A 185 -9.24 2.25 8.96
C GLY A 185 -8.02 1.86 9.80
N LYS A 186 -7.08 1.12 9.21
CA LYS A 186 -5.94 0.54 9.92
C LYS A 186 -4.58 1.09 9.49
N ASN A 187 -4.51 1.79 8.36
CA ASN A 187 -3.25 2.25 7.80
C ASN A 187 -3.22 3.78 7.76
N LEU A 188 -2.25 4.39 8.44
CA LEU A 188 -1.94 5.82 8.38
C LEU A 188 -0.85 6.09 7.35
N TYR A 189 -0.85 7.29 6.77
CA TYR A 189 0.22 7.78 5.91
C TYR A 189 1.30 8.46 6.77
N GLY A 190 2.57 8.10 6.60
CA GLY A 190 3.74 8.73 7.23
C GLY A 190 4.32 7.93 8.35
#